data_16f09f3b4d1454ac7095ba6146e793f8
#
_entry.id   16f09f3b4d1454ac7095ba6146e793f8
#
_cell.length_a   1.000
_cell.length_b   1.000
_cell.length_c   1.000
_cell.angle_alpha   90.00
_cell.angle_beta   90.00
_cell.angle_gamma   90.00
#
_symmetry.space_group_name_H-M   'P 1'
#
loop_
_entity.id
_entity.type
_entity.pdbx_description
1 polymer ?
#
loop_
_entity_poly.entity_id
_entity_poly.type
_entity_poly.pdbx_seq_one_letter_code
_entity_poly.pdbx_strand_id
1 'polypeptide(L)'
;MIPIVIDTDTAADDCFALLVGLLDPRADLKAVTIVGGNVGFDQQVHNALLTMSLAGRSVPVHLGARDPLEREWVSAEDVHGDGVGGQVYDGALTTEAEHAVDALIRLAAESPGTLRVVCIGPLTNIALAVQKDPAFVTNVAGLWIMGGSINARGNITPAAEYNIYVDPEAAAIVFEAGFENVTVISWDPLTIRDTVVTPERVNRIAALDTPLSRFFVRANAATFAFDLENGLGGSTHPDSLTALLAIDPSYALATGRYRVEVETQGELTRGATVFDWRSSTPNATAIESIDGDRFFEYLVQLLG
;
A
#
# COMPACT_ATOMS: atom_id res chain seq x y z
N MET A 1 11.45 -0.03 -18.46
CA MET A 1 10.63 0.35 -17.29
C MET A 1 9.86 -0.88 -16.82
N ILE A 2 9.57 -0.95 -15.54
CA ILE A 2 8.89 -2.07 -14.88
C ILE A 2 7.40 -1.77 -14.86
N PRO A 3 6.52 -2.58 -15.52
CA PRO A 3 5.10 -2.35 -15.51
C PRO A 3 4.53 -2.65 -14.12
N ILE A 4 3.88 -1.65 -13.53
CA ILE A 4 3.23 -1.75 -12.21
C ILE A 4 1.79 -1.25 -12.28
N VAL A 5 0.95 -1.78 -11.42
CA VAL A 5 -0.34 -1.20 -11.03
C VAL A 5 -0.33 -1.02 -9.52
N ILE A 6 -0.93 0.06 -9.03
CA ILE A 6 -1.05 0.31 -7.58
C ILE A 6 -2.51 0.23 -7.20
N ASP A 7 -2.84 -0.72 -6.31
CA ASP A 7 -4.14 -0.88 -5.68
C ASP A 7 -4.08 -0.24 -4.29
N THR A 8 -4.90 0.78 -4.04
CA THR A 8 -4.73 1.75 -2.96
C THR A 8 -6.07 2.19 -2.36
N ASP A 9 -6.09 2.48 -1.08
CA ASP A 9 -7.16 3.16 -0.36
C ASP A 9 -6.80 4.61 0.00
N THR A 10 -6.23 5.29 -0.91
CA THR A 10 -5.45 6.53 -0.99
C THR A 10 -5.69 7.53 0.13
N ALA A 11 -4.78 7.56 1.10
CA ALA A 11 -4.67 8.59 2.14
C ALA A 11 -3.19 8.78 2.50
N ALA A 12 -2.80 9.92 3.03
CA ALA A 12 -1.46 10.21 3.56
C ALA A 12 -0.31 9.53 2.78
N ASP A 13 0.25 8.43 3.30
CA ASP A 13 1.41 7.73 2.73
C ASP A 13 1.13 6.99 1.43
N ASP A 14 -0.11 6.55 1.15
CA ASP A 14 -0.53 6.08 -0.18
C ASP A 14 -0.24 7.12 -1.27
N CYS A 15 -0.51 8.40 -0.99
CA CYS A 15 -0.21 9.48 -1.94
C CYS A 15 1.26 9.46 -2.35
N PHE A 16 2.17 9.15 -1.41
CA PHE A 16 3.61 9.10 -1.71
C PHE A 16 3.98 7.82 -2.45
N ALA A 17 3.28 6.71 -2.24
CA ALA A 17 3.41 5.51 -3.07
C ALA A 17 2.98 5.79 -4.52
N LEU A 18 1.90 6.56 -4.73
CA LEU A 18 1.51 7.02 -6.06
C LEU A 18 2.60 7.90 -6.71
N LEU A 19 3.23 8.81 -5.93
CA LEU A 19 4.36 9.60 -6.44
C LEU A 19 5.56 8.73 -6.85
N VAL A 20 5.86 7.65 -6.10
CA VAL A 20 6.88 6.67 -6.50
C VAL A 20 6.54 6.07 -7.87
N GLY A 21 5.31 5.59 -8.06
CA GLY A 21 4.87 5.00 -9.33
C GLY A 21 4.87 5.99 -10.49
N LEU A 22 4.53 7.26 -10.25
CA LEU A 22 4.42 8.30 -11.26
C LEU A 22 5.76 8.92 -11.66
N LEU A 23 6.69 9.07 -10.72
CA LEU A 23 7.90 9.90 -10.91
C LEU A 23 9.18 9.08 -11.02
N ASP A 24 9.25 7.85 -10.47
CA ASP A 24 10.45 7.02 -10.62
C ASP A 24 10.64 6.62 -12.10
N PRO A 25 11.78 6.96 -12.73
CA PRO A 25 11.99 6.69 -14.14
C PRO A 25 12.09 5.20 -14.49
N ARG A 26 12.21 4.32 -13.49
CA ARG A 26 12.25 2.87 -13.66
C ARG A 26 10.85 2.26 -13.71
N ALA A 27 9.83 2.97 -13.16
CA ALA A 27 8.44 2.54 -13.14
C ALA A 27 7.73 2.85 -14.46
N ASP A 28 6.77 2.00 -14.81
CA ASP A 28 5.78 2.19 -15.85
C ASP A 28 4.41 1.94 -15.21
N LEU A 29 3.91 2.96 -14.49
CA LEU A 29 2.61 2.89 -13.82
C LEU A 29 1.51 2.83 -14.87
N LYS A 30 0.84 1.66 -14.96
CA LYS A 30 -0.20 1.39 -15.97
C LYS A 30 -1.57 1.93 -15.56
N ALA A 31 -1.88 1.83 -14.29
CA ALA A 31 -3.13 2.30 -13.71
C ALA A 31 -3.02 2.41 -12.19
N VAL A 32 -3.97 3.12 -11.59
CA VAL A 32 -4.30 3.09 -10.17
C VAL A 32 -5.68 2.48 -10.00
N THR A 33 -5.82 1.53 -9.09
CA THR A 33 -7.10 0.93 -8.71
C THR A 33 -7.43 1.33 -7.28
N ILE A 34 -8.68 1.78 -7.04
CA ILE A 34 -9.12 2.25 -5.73
C ILE A 34 -9.91 1.14 -5.04
N VAL A 35 -9.60 0.87 -3.78
CA VAL A 35 -10.31 -0.04 -2.89
C VAL A 35 -10.78 0.71 -1.65
N GLY A 36 -11.89 0.35 -1.03
CA GLY A 36 -12.35 0.94 0.22
C GLY A 36 -11.43 0.59 1.39
N GLY A 37 -11.05 1.60 2.18
CA GLY A 37 -10.14 1.42 3.33
C GLY A 37 -10.03 2.69 4.18
N ASN A 38 -8.90 3.35 4.18
CA ASN A 38 -8.45 4.41 5.11
C ASN A 38 -9.49 5.51 5.40
N VAL A 39 -10.04 6.12 4.35
CA VAL A 39 -11.02 7.23 4.46
C VAL A 39 -12.22 6.96 3.57
N GLY A 40 -13.24 7.82 3.60
CA GLY A 40 -14.40 7.66 2.73
C GLY A 40 -14.01 7.47 1.26
N PHE A 41 -14.63 6.52 0.56
CA PHE A 41 -14.21 6.07 -0.78
C PHE A 41 -14.08 7.22 -1.80
N ASP A 42 -15.02 8.17 -1.81
CA ASP A 42 -14.97 9.32 -2.72
C ASP A 42 -13.83 10.29 -2.35
N GLN A 43 -13.43 10.33 -1.07
CA GLN A 43 -12.25 11.07 -0.62
C GLN A 43 -10.96 10.39 -1.10
N GLN A 44 -10.87 9.07 -1.09
CA GLN A 44 -9.73 8.33 -1.65
C GLN A 44 -9.53 8.63 -3.14
N VAL A 45 -10.63 8.64 -3.90
CA VAL A 45 -10.60 9.03 -5.33
C VAL A 45 -10.07 10.45 -5.50
N HIS A 46 -10.60 11.40 -4.69
CA HIS A 46 -10.12 12.78 -4.67
C HIS A 46 -8.61 12.86 -4.39
N ASN A 47 -8.12 12.13 -3.39
CA ASN A 47 -6.72 12.11 -2.98
C ASN A 47 -5.80 11.60 -4.10
N ALA A 48 -6.21 10.54 -4.81
CA ALA A 48 -5.46 9.99 -5.94
C ALA A 48 -5.35 11.00 -7.10
N LEU A 49 -6.48 11.62 -7.47
CA LEU A 49 -6.51 12.62 -8.55
C LEU A 49 -5.70 13.88 -8.19
N LEU A 50 -5.79 14.35 -6.94
CA LEU A 50 -4.97 15.46 -6.44
C LEU A 50 -3.48 15.13 -6.54
N THR A 51 -3.08 13.95 -6.09
CA THR A 51 -1.68 13.50 -6.13
C THR A 51 -1.14 13.47 -7.56
N MET A 52 -1.90 12.92 -8.50
CA MET A 52 -1.54 12.92 -9.93
C MET A 52 -1.40 14.34 -10.49
N SER A 53 -2.33 15.22 -10.14
CA SER A 53 -2.28 16.63 -10.56
C SER A 53 -1.03 17.33 -10.05
N LEU A 54 -0.65 17.11 -8.79
CA LEU A 54 0.56 17.68 -8.19
C LEU A 54 1.84 17.10 -8.82
N ALA A 55 1.82 15.82 -9.20
CA ALA A 55 2.91 15.18 -9.93
C ALA A 55 3.06 15.68 -11.36
N GLY A 56 2.06 16.38 -11.93
CA GLY A 56 2.01 16.76 -13.32
C GLY A 56 1.95 15.57 -14.27
N ARG A 57 1.45 14.43 -13.81
CA ARG A 57 1.33 13.17 -14.55
C ARG A 57 -0.01 12.50 -14.23
N SER A 58 -0.53 11.75 -15.20
CA SER A 58 -1.79 11.01 -15.01
C SER A 58 -1.71 9.64 -15.64
N VAL A 59 -2.38 8.70 -15.02
CA VAL A 59 -2.65 7.35 -15.53
C VAL A 59 -4.13 7.04 -15.32
N PRO A 60 -4.70 6.02 -15.98
CA PRO A 60 -6.07 5.59 -15.69
C PRO A 60 -6.31 5.30 -14.22
N VAL A 61 -7.43 5.78 -13.67
CA VAL A 61 -7.89 5.50 -12.30
C VAL A 61 -9.18 4.71 -12.38
N HIS A 62 -9.18 3.50 -11.86
CA HIS A 62 -10.33 2.60 -11.86
C HIS A 62 -10.91 2.44 -10.46
N LEU A 63 -12.23 2.59 -10.35
CA LEU A 63 -12.94 2.42 -9.09
C LEU A 63 -13.22 0.93 -8.85
N GLY A 64 -12.90 0.44 -7.67
CA GLY A 64 -13.07 -0.94 -7.26
C GLY A 64 -14.11 -1.13 -6.16
N ALA A 65 -13.88 -2.15 -5.31
CA ALA A 65 -14.73 -2.48 -4.20
C ALA A 65 -14.77 -1.33 -3.18
N ARG A 66 -15.99 -0.94 -2.79
CA ARG A 66 -16.21 0.10 -1.78
C ARG A 66 -16.24 -0.46 -0.37
N ASP A 67 -16.63 -1.73 -0.26
CA ASP A 67 -16.83 -2.44 1.00
C ASP A 67 -16.01 -3.73 1.01
N PRO A 68 -15.62 -4.24 2.18
CA PRO A 68 -15.02 -5.56 2.35
C PRO A 68 -15.95 -6.68 1.86
N LEU A 69 -15.40 -7.88 1.62
CA LEU A 69 -16.19 -9.02 1.11
C LEU A 69 -17.34 -9.43 2.03
N GLU A 70 -17.10 -9.47 3.33
CA GLU A 70 -18.08 -9.99 4.31
C GLU A 70 -18.28 -9.08 5.53
N ARG A 71 -17.39 -8.09 5.73
CA ARG A 71 -17.38 -7.26 6.95
C ARG A 71 -17.93 -5.86 6.69
N GLU A 72 -18.33 -5.20 7.78
CA GLU A 72 -18.57 -3.76 7.73
C GLU A 72 -17.22 -3.02 7.60
N TRP A 73 -17.21 -1.99 6.77
CA TRP A 73 -16.04 -1.14 6.60
C TRP A 73 -15.68 -0.43 7.91
N VAL A 74 -14.40 -0.32 8.19
CA VAL A 74 -13.83 0.39 9.34
C VAL A 74 -12.92 1.49 8.83
N SER A 75 -13.20 2.74 9.17
CA SER A 75 -12.40 3.91 8.79
C SER A 75 -11.12 4.04 9.62
N ALA A 76 -10.08 4.64 9.03
CA ALA A 76 -8.87 5.11 9.70
C ALA A 76 -8.72 6.65 9.64
N GLU A 77 -9.84 7.38 9.54
CA GLU A 77 -9.85 8.85 9.53
C GLU A 77 -9.28 9.49 10.80
N ASP A 78 -9.31 8.79 11.94
CA ASP A 78 -8.65 9.18 13.17
C ASP A 78 -7.11 9.18 13.07
N VAL A 79 -6.54 8.38 12.17
CA VAL A 79 -5.10 8.33 11.87
C VAL A 79 -4.73 9.32 10.76
N HIS A 80 -5.49 9.31 9.66
CA HIS A 80 -5.10 9.97 8.41
C HIS A 80 -5.80 11.32 8.18
N GLY A 81 -6.82 11.68 8.98
CA GLY A 81 -7.71 12.80 8.68
C GLY A 81 -8.44 12.57 7.35
N ASP A 82 -8.39 13.53 6.43
CA ASP A 82 -8.87 13.38 5.06
C ASP A 82 -7.81 12.78 4.10
N GLY A 83 -6.62 12.48 4.61
CA GLY A 83 -5.49 11.92 3.86
C GLY A 83 -4.67 12.93 3.06
N VAL A 84 -5.08 14.19 2.95
CA VAL A 84 -4.38 15.23 2.15
C VAL A 84 -4.26 16.58 2.85
N GLY A 85 -4.64 16.66 4.13
CA GLY A 85 -4.49 17.86 4.96
C GLY A 85 -5.35 19.03 4.48
N GLY A 86 -6.61 18.79 4.12
CA GLY A 86 -7.59 19.79 3.71
C GLY A 86 -7.37 20.32 2.29
N GLN A 87 -6.54 19.70 1.48
CA GLN A 87 -6.30 20.14 0.11
C GLN A 87 -7.42 19.67 -0.81
N VAL A 88 -7.85 20.53 -1.72
CA VAL A 88 -8.98 20.27 -2.64
C VAL A 88 -8.45 20.08 -4.05
N TYR A 89 -8.90 19.02 -4.72
CA TYR A 89 -8.72 18.82 -6.14
C TYR A 89 -9.90 19.44 -6.90
N ASP A 90 -9.62 20.40 -7.77
CA ASP A 90 -10.57 21.07 -8.66
C ASP A 90 -10.19 20.94 -10.15
N GLY A 91 -9.29 19.98 -10.46
CA GLY A 91 -8.77 19.77 -11.80
C GLY A 91 -9.70 18.97 -12.72
N ALA A 92 -9.20 18.66 -13.92
CA ALA A 92 -9.96 18.00 -14.99
C ALA A 92 -9.74 16.49 -15.08
N LEU A 93 -8.86 15.89 -14.26
CA LEU A 93 -8.68 14.43 -14.27
C LEU A 93 -9.94 13.75 -13.74
N THR A 94 -10.32 12.65 -14.37
CA THR A 94 -11.50 11.85 -14.02
C THR A 94 -11.13 10.38 -13.93
N THR A 95 -12.02 9.58 -13.41
CA THR A 95 -11.87 8.14 -13.32
C THR A 95 -12.39 7.45 -14.58
N GLU A 96 -11.92 6.22 -14.82
CA GLU A 96 -12.37 5.37 -15.89
C GLU A 96 -13.72 4.70 -15.57
N ALA A 97 -14.48 4.34 -16.61
CA ALA A 97 -15.75 3.62 -16.44
C ALA A 97 -15.54 2.12 -16.15
N GLU A 98 -14.38 1.57 -16.50
CA GLU A 98 -14.03 0.17 -16.26
C GLU A 98 -13.78 -0.04 -14.76
N HIS A 99 -14.39 -1.10 -14.20
CA HIS A 99 -14.20 -1.44 -12.79
C HIS A 99 -12.76 -1.92 -12.52
N ALA A 100 -12.20 -1.60 -11.35
CA ALA A 100 -10.82 -1.92 -10.99
C ALA A 100 -10.47 -3.41 -11.15
N VAL A 101 -11.38 -4.31 -10.76
CA VAL A 101 -11.19 -5.76 -10.91
C VAL A 101 -11.03 -6.17 -12.38
N ASP A 102 -11.80 -5.57 -13.28
CA ASP A 102 -11.71 -5.85 -14.71
C ASP A 102 -10.41 -5.29 -15.29
N ALA A 103 -10.02 -4.10 -14.86
CA ALA A 103 -8.76 -3.47 -15.26
C ALA A 103 -7.54 -4.30 -14.81
N LEU A 104 -7.53 -4.81 -13.57
CA LEU A 104 -6.48 -5.69 -13.05
C LEU A 104 -6.35 -6.96 -13.89
N ILE A 105 -7.46 -7.65 -14.16
CA ILE A 105 -7.48 -8.88 -14.97
C ILE A 105 -6.98 -8.59 -16.39
N ARG A 106 -7.49 -7.54 -17.03
CA ARG A 106 -7.10 -7.14 -18.39
C ARG A 106 -5.63 -6.79 -18.48
N LEU A 107 -5.13 -5.93 -17.58
CA LEU A 107 -3.73 -5.51 -17.59
C LEU A 107 -2.76 -6.69 -17.39
N ALA A 108 -3.12 -7.63 -16.50
CA ALA A 108 -2.35 -8.85 -16.30
C ALA A 108 -2.36 -9.74 -17.56
N ALA A 109 -3.51 -9.88 -18.25
CA ALA A 109 -3.64 -10.67 -19.47
C ALA A 109 -2.94 -10.04 -20.68
N GLU A 110 -2.83 -8.70 -20.75
CA GLU A 110 -2.13 -7.99 -21.83
C GLU A 110 -0.60 -8.21 -21.81
N SER A 111 -0.04 -8.53 -20.64
CA SER A 111 1.41 -8.72 -20.48
C SER A 111 1.71 -9.84 -19.47
N PRO A 112 1.38 -11.11 -19.80
CA PRO A 112 1.49 -12.21 -18.85
C PRO A 112 2.88 -12.35 -18.24
N GLY A 113 2.93 -12.53 -16.92
CA GLY A 113 4.15 -12.72 -16.15
C GLY A 113 5.03 -11.47 -15.99
N THR A 114 4.56 -10.27 -16.39
CA THR A 114 5.37 -9.05 -16.30
C THR A 114 4.80 -7.98 -15.37
N LEU A 115 3.47 -7.88 -15.25
CA LEU A 115 2.81 -6.88 -14.42
C LEU A 115 3.06 -7.15 -12.93
N ARG A 116 3.61 -6.17 -12.22
CA ARG A 116 3.72 -6.17 -10.76
C ARG A 116 2.54 -5.46 -10.15
N VAL A 117 1.87 -6.10 -9.20
CA VAL A 117 0.72 -5.52 -8.50
C VAL A 117 1.19 -5.07 -7.12
N VAL A 118 1.10 -3.78 -6.87
CA VAL A 118 1.44 -3.14 -5.59
C VAL A 118 0.13 -2.93 -4.84
N CYS A 119 -0.07 -3.67 -3.75
CA CYS A 119 -1.28 -3.66 -2.95
C CYS A 119 -0.98 -2.95 -1.64
N ILE A 120 -1.48 -1.73 -1.47
CA ILE A 120 -1.23 -0.88 -0.30
C ILE A 120 -2.50 -0.56 0.50
N GLY A 121 -3.63 -1.11 0.10
CA GLY A 121 -4.91 -1.11 0.83
C GLY A 121 -5.39 -2.54 1.13
N PRO A 122 -6.63 -2.69 1.62
CA PRO A 122 -7.28 -3.98 1.81
C PRO A 122 -7.30 -4.80 0.51
N LEU A 123 -7.12 -6.12 0.59
CA LEU A 123 -6.91 -6.98 -0.58
C LEU A 123 -8.20 -7.35 -1.34
N THR A 124 -9.29 -6.62 -1.12
CA THR A 124 -10.63 -6.91 -1.67
C THR A 124 -10.63 -6.96 -3.20
N ASN A 125 -10.04 -5.98 -3.89
CA ASN A 125 -9.96 -5.97 -5.36
C ASN A 125 -9.17 -7.18 -5.89
N ILE A 126 -8.09 -7.55 -5.22
CA ILE A 126 -7.22 -8.67 -5.62
C ILE A 126 -7.95 -10.00 -5.43
N ALA A 127 -8.63 -10.18 -4.30
CA ALA A 127 -9.44 -11.37 -4.04
C ALA A 127 -10.57 -11.52 -5.08
N LEU A 128 -11.26 -10.42 -5.40
CA LEU A 128 -12.31 -10.43 -6.44
C LEU A 128 -11.73 -10.73 -7.83
N ALA A 129 -10.52 -10.27 -8.16
CA ALA A 129 -9.85 -10.59 -9.41
C ALA A 129 -9.53 -12.10 -9.49
N VAL A 130 -9.01 -12.69 -8.41
CA VAL A 130 -8.75 -14.13 -8.29
C VAL A 130 -10.01 -14.95 -8.45
N GLN A 131 -11.11 -14.55 -7.80
CA GLN A 131 -12.39 -15.24 -7.87
C GLN A 131 -13.04 -15.14 -9.26
N LYS A 132 -12.91 -13.98 -9.93
CA LYS A 132 -13.50 -13.70 -11.22
C LYS A 132 -12.76 -14.39 -12.35
N ASP A 133 -11.44 -14.37 -12.33
CA ASP A 133 -10.57 -15.01 -13.32
C ASP A 133 -9.33 -15.63 -12.64
N PRO A 134 -9.34 -16.96 -12.39
CA PRO A 134 -8.19 -17.64 -11.80
C PRO A 134 -6.88 -17.52 -12.59
N ALA A 135 -6.93 -17.21 -13.90
CA ALA A 135 -5.74 -16.98 -14.71
C ALA A 135 -4.99 -15.70 -14.28
N PHE A 136 -5.65 -14.77 -13.57
CA PHE A 136 -5.01 -13.60 -12.97
C PHE A 136 -3.80 -13.98 -12.12
N VAL A 137 -3.91 -15.07 -11.34
CA VAL A 137 -2.84 -15.58 -10.46
C VAL A 137 -1.55 -15.88 -11.22
N THR A 138 -1.66 -16.46 -12.43
CA THR A 138 -0.50 -16.84 -13.25
C THR A 138 -0.08 -15.76 -14.23
N ASN A 139 -0.95 -14.78 -14.48
CA ASN A 139 -0.68 -13.69 -15.42
C ASN A 139 0.12 -12.53 -14.80
N VAL A 140 0.11 -12.35 -13.48
CA VAL A 140 0.93 -11.32 -12.83
C VAL A 140 2.36 -11.81 -12.58
N ALA A 141 3.34 -10.91 -12.54
CA ALA A 141 4.70 -11.20 -12.13
C ALA A 141 4.80 -11.49 -10.63
N GLY A 142 3.90 -10.93 -9.84
CA GLY A 142 3.79 -11.09 -8.40
C GLY A 142 3.05 -9.95 -7.74
N LEU A 143 2.84 -10.10 -6.43
CA LEU A 143 2.22 -9.12 -5.55
C LEU A 143 3.24 -8.54 -4.58
N TRP A 144 3.19 -7.23 -4.37
CA TRP A 144 3.87 -6.50 -3.30
C TRP A 144 2.81 -5.96 -2.36
N ILE A 145 2.69 -6.55 -1.19
CA ILE A 145 1.59 -6.32 -0.25
C ILE A 145 2.11 -5.56 0.97
N MET A 146 1.60 -4.35 1.20
CA MET A 146 1.67 -3.73 2.51
C MET A 146 0.56 -4.32 3.38
N GLY A 147 0.93 -5.00 4.46
CA GLY A 147 -0.05 -5.56 5.39
C GLY A 147 0.50 -6.62 6.32
N GLY A 148 -0.25 -6.85 7.38
CA GLY A 148 0.05 -7.86 8.37
C GLY A 148 1.20 -7.53 9.31
N SER A 149 1.50 -8.47 10.19
CA SER A 149 2.50 -8.30 11.24
C SER A 149 3.20 -9.62 11.54
N ILE A 150 4.52 -9.66 11.41
CA ILE A 150 5.32 -10.88 11.66
C ILE A 150 5.32 -11.23 13.15
N ASN A 151 5.43 -10.22 14.03
CA ASN A 151 5.52 -10.43 15.47
C ASN A 151 4.16 -10.27 16.19
N ALA A 152 3.06 -10.30 15.44
CA ALA A 152 1.69 -10.21 15.98
C ALA A 152 1.41 -8.89 16.77
N ARG A 153 2.08 -7.79 16.41
CA ARG A 153 1.78 -6.45 16.92
C ARG A 153 1.02 -5.67 15.85
N GLY A 154 -0.27 -5.46 16.07
CA GLY A 154 -1.12 -4.70 15.14
C GLY A 154 -1.08 -3.19 15.37
N ASN A 155 -1.82 -2.46 14.53
CA ASN A 155 -2.03 -1.01 14.59
C ASN A 155 -3.51 -0.62 14.72
N ILE A 156 -4.44 -1.48 14.31
CA ILE A 156 -5.89 -1.27 14.51
C ILE A 156 -6.42 -2.03 15.72
N THR A 157 -5.92 -3.25 15.93
CA THR A 157 -6.12 -4.02 17.17
C THR A 157 -4.75 -4.47 17.67
N PRO A 158 -4.62 -4.94 18.93
CA PRO A 158 -3.35 -5.47 19.40
C PRO A 158 -2.78 -6.60 18.54
N ALA A 159 -3.61 -7.33 17.79
CA ALA A 159 -3.22 -8.52 17.04
C ALA A 159 -3.22 -8.32 15.51
N ALA A 160 -3.86 -7.27 14.99
CA ALA A 160 -4.08 -7.11 13.57
C ALA A 160 -3.59 -5.77 13.03
N GLU A 161 -3.02 -5.83 11.83
CA GLU A 161 -2.71 -4.67 11.00
C GLU A 161 -3.97 -4.30 10.19
N TYR A 162 -4.11 -3.00 9.90
CA TYR A 162 -5.33 -2.38 9.38
C TYR A 162 -5.82 -2.98 8.06
N ASN A 163 -4.98 -3.07 7.03
CA ASN A 163 -5.37 -3.57 5.70
C ASN A 163 -5.91 -5.00 5.78
N ILE A 164 -5.27 -5.85 6.59
CA ILE A 164 -5.72 -7.22 6.80
C ILE A 164 -6.98 -7.27 7.68
N TYR A 165 -7.08 -6.38 8.67
CA TYR A 165 -8.24 -6.34 9.58
C TYR A 165 -9.53 -5.90 8.88
N VAL A 166 -9.43 -4.97 7.93
CA VAL A 166 -10.59 -4.46 7.17
C VAL A 166 -11.22 -5.58 6.34
N ASP A 167 -10.43 -6.39 5.65
CA ASP A 167 -10.93 -7.52 4.87
C ASP A 167 -10.06 -8.78 5.04
N PRO A 168 -10.17 -9.47 6.19
CA PRO A 168 -9.36 -10.66 6.46
C PRO A 168 -9.73 -11.84 5.54
N GLU A 169 -10.98 -11.92 5.07
CA GLU A 169 -11.44 -12.92 4.12
C GLU A 169 -10.77 -12.73 2.77
N ALA A 170 -10.68 -11.50 2.27
CA ALA A 170 -9.96 -11.20 1.03
C ALA A 170 -8.46 -11.54 1.17
N ALA A 171 -7.86 -11.15 2.29
CA ALA A 171 -6.46 -11.47 2.55
C ALA A 171 -6.19 -12.98 2.59
N ALA A 172 -7.06 -13.77 3.24
CA ALA A 172 -6.96 -15.23 3.26
C ALA A 172 -7.05 -15.83 1.84
N ILE A 173 -8.01 -15.36 1.02
CA ILE A 173 -8.13 -15.78 -0.39
C ILE A 173 -6.85 -15.51 -1.16
N VAL A 174 -6.27 -14.31 -1.01
CA VAL A 174 -5.07 -13.90 -1.75
C VAL A 174 -3.84 -14.74 -1.34
N PHE A 175 -3.60 -14.95 -0.05
CA PHE A 175 -2.47 -15.76 0.41
C PHE A 175 -2.62 -17.25 0.06
N GLU A 176 -3.84 -17.75 -0.14
CA GLU A 176 -4.11 -19.13 -0.54
C GLU A 176 -4.18 -19.33 -2.06
N ALA A 177 -4.27 -18.25 -2.84
CA ALA A 177 -4.49 -18.31 -4.29
C ALA A 177 -3.37 -19.00 -5.10
N GLY A 178 -2.16 -19.09 -4.54
CA GLY A 178 -1.03 -19.76 -5.20
C GLY A 178 -0.24 -18.86 -6.16
N PHE A 179 -0.18 -17.57 -5.94
CA PHE A 179 0.74 -16.67 -6.65
C PHE A 179 2.17 -17.15 -6.51
N GLU A 180 2.96 -17.10 -7.59
CA GLU A 180 4.36 -17.54 -7.59
C GLU A 180 5.23 -16.63 -6.71
N ASN A 181 4.98 -15.32 -6.76
CA ASN A 181 5.75 -14.33 -6.03
C ASN A 181 4.83 -13.43 -5.21
N VAL A 182 4.86 -13.56 -3.89
CA VAL A 182 4.23 -12.65 -2.94
C VAL A 182 5.30 -12.07 -2.05
N THR A 183 5.45 -10.75 -2.07
CA THR A 183 6.37 -10.01 -1.18
C THR A 183 5.54 -9.21 -0.17
N VAL A 184 5.80 -9.41 1.11
CA VAL A 184 5.07 -8.75 2.20
C VAL A 184 5.94 -7.72 2.88
N ILE A 185 5.42 -6.52 3.00
CA ILE A 185 5.96 -5.39 3.75
C ILE A 185 5.08 -5.23 5.00
N SER A 186 5.53 -5.81 6.11
CA SER A 186 4.74 -5.90 7.32
C SER A 186 4.79 -4.61 8.15
N TRP A 187 3.72 -4.37 8.92
CA TRP A 187 3.70 -3.33 9.94
C TRP A 187 4.81 -3.53 10.97
N ASP A 188 4.81 -4.67 11.67
CA ASP A 188 5.82 -5.02 12.67
C ASP A 188 6.60 -6.28 12.21
N PRO A 189 7.93 -6.24 12.20
CA PRO A 189 8.81 -5.20 12.75
C PRO A 189 9.24 -4.13 11.75
N LEU A 190 8.99 -4.31 10.45
CA LEU A 190 9.65 -3.55 9.39
C LEU A 190 9.24 -2.08 9.41
N THR A 191 7.95 -1.80 9.28
CA THR A 191 7.42 -0.43 9.14
C THR A 191 7.78 0.42 10.35
N ILE A 192 7.45 -0.04 11.56
CA ILE A 192 7.66 0.72 12.80
C ILE A 192 9.14 0.95 13.15
N ARG A 193 10.06 0.28 12.48
CA ARG A 193 11.49 0.42 12.73
C ARG A 193 12.21 1.19 11.61
N ASP A 194 11.93 0.84 10.36
CA ASP A 194 12.80 1.19 9.24
C ASP A 194 12.22 2.30 8.33
N THR A 195 10.89 2.61 8.43
CA THR A 195 10.25 3.60 7.55
C THR A 195 9.93 4.93 8.24
N VAL A 196 10.35 5.12 9.48
CA VAL A 196 9.97 6.28 10.30
C VAL A 196 10.61 7.56 9.80
N VAL A 197 9.77 8.55 9.47
CA VAL A 197 10.19 9.92 9.17
C VAL A 197 10.07 10.76 10.43
N THR A 198 11.22 10.95 11.10
CA THR A 198 11.32 11.70 12.37
C THR A 198 11.07 13.20 12.19
N PRO A 199 10.87 13.99 13.28
CA PRO A 199 10.74 15.45 13.20
C PRO A 199 11.88 16.12 12.41
N GLU A 200 13.13 15.66 12.58
CA GLU A 200 14.28 16.18 11.85
C GLU A 200 14.17 15.87 10.34
N ARG A 201 13.70 14.68 10.00
CA ARG A 201 13.48 14.25 8.62
C ARG A 201 12.34 15.05 7.96
N VAL A 202 11.23 15.30 8.68
CA VAL A 202 10.14 16.19 8.20
C VAL A 202 10.66 17.59 7.92
N ASN A 203 11.44 18.17 8.85
CA ASN A 203 12.04 19.49 8.67
C ASN A 203 12.97 19.54 7.44
N ARG A 204 13.72 18.49 7.17
CA ARG A 204 14.57 18.38 5.99
C ARG A 204 13.75 18.32 4.69
N ILE A 205 12.65 17.58 4.65
CA ILE A 205 11.71 17.57 3.51
C ILE A 205 11.08 18.96 3.34
N ALA A 206 10.60 19.58 4.41
CA ALA A 206 10.02 20.92 4.37
C ALA A 206 10.96 21.97 3.78
N ALA A 207 12.27 21.87 4.08
CA ALA A 207 13.30 22.78 3.59
C ALA A 207 13.55 22.68 2.08
N LEU A 208 13.05 21.66 1.38
CA LEU A 208 13.11 21.56 -0.09
C LEU A 208 12.25 22.64 -0.75
N ASP A 209 11.18 23.08 -0.08
CA ASP A 209 10.23 24.12 -0.51
C ASP A 209 9.65 23.92 -1.93
N THR A 210 9.50 22.68 -2.37
CA THR A 210 8.85 22.31 -3.64
C THR A 210 7.34 22.14 -3.45
N PRO A 211 6.52 22.12 -4.51
CA PRO A 211 5.11 21.76 -4.40
C PRO A 211 4.89 20.39 -3.74
N LEU A 212 5.71 19.38 -4.09
CA LEU A 212 5.59 18.03 -3.56
C LEU A 212 6.03 17.93 -2.10
N SER A 213 7.09 18.65 -1.69
CA SER A 213 7.50 18.66 -0.29
C SER A 213 6.48 19.37 0.61
N ARG A 214 5.85 20.45 0.12
CA ARG A 214 4.75 21.11 0.83
C ARG A 214 3.52 20.21 0.92
N PHE A 215 3.21 19.45 -0.13
CA PHE A 215 2.16 18.45 -0.13
C PHE A 215 2.46 17.35 0.93
N PHE A 216 3.68 16.81 0.93
CA PHE A 216 4.11 15.83 1.92
C PHE A 216 3.84 16.30 3.34
N VAL A 217 4.30 17.50 3.71
CA VAL A 217 4.14 18.02 5.06
C VAL A 217 2.68 18.14 5.47
N ARG A 218 1.80 18.55 4.55
CA ARG A 218 0.36 18.70 4.82
C ARG A 218 -0.36 17.38 4.92
N ALA A 219 -0.21 16.52 3.92
CA ALA A 219 -0.87 15.23 3.86
C ALA A 219 -0.48 14.30 5.02
N ASN A 220 0.80 14.40 5.44
CA ASN A 220 1.36 13.58 6.50
C ASN A 220 1.08 14.12 7.92
N ALA A 221 0.49 15.31 8.08
CA ALA A 221 0.41 15.98 9.38
C ALA A 221 -0.42 15.20 10.42
N ALA A 222 -1.56 14.62 10.01
CA ALA A 222 -2.42 13.85 10.90
C ALA A 222 -1.72 12.55 11.34
N THR A 223 -1.22 11.77 10.41
CA THR A 223 -0.47 10.52 10.69
C THR A 223 0.76 10.79 11.54
N PHE A 224 1.49 11.88 11.26
CA PHE A 224 2.66 12.25 12.06
C PHE A 224 2.29 12.53 13.52
N ALA A 225 1.22 13.28 13.77
CA ALA A 225 0.75 13.56 15.12
C ALA A 225 0.31 12.27 15.84
N PHE A 226 -0.49 11.44 15.17
CA PHE A 226 -0.98 10.16 15.70
C PHE A 226 0.19 9.21 16.05
N ASP A 227 1.14 9.03 15.14
CA ASP A 227 2.28 8.14 15.34
C ASP A 227 3.21 8.62 16.46
N LEU A 228 3.40 9.94 16.61
CA LEU A 228 4.15 10.50 17.74
C LEU A 228 3.45 10.24 19.08
N GLU A 229 2.13 10.42 19.16
CA GLU A 229 1.35 10.15 20.37
C GLU A 229 1.39 8.66 20.73
N ASN A 230 1.50 7.77 19.74
CA ASN A 230 1.63 6.32 19.92
C ASN A 230 3.07 5.82 20.09
N GLY A 231 4.05 6.74 20.19
CA GLY A 231 5.44 6.42 20.55
C GLY A 231 6.28 5.85 19.40
N LEU A 232 5.88 6.06 18.14
CA LEU A 232 6.65 5.59 16.97
C LEU A 232 7.81 6.55 16.60
N GLY A 233 7.86 7.73 17.19
CA GLY A 233 8.96 8.68 17.00
C GLY A 233 8.88 9.53 15.72
N GLY A 234 7.85 9.36 14.91
CA GLY A 234 7.60 10.06 13.65
C GLY A 234 6.57 9.31 12.82
N SER A 235 6.24 9.80 11.63
CA SER A 235 5.30 9.11 10.74
C SER A 235 5.94 7.92 10.04
N THR A 236 5.18 6.87 9.87
CA THR A 236 5.58 5.67 9.14
C THR A 236 5.20 5.78 7.66
N HIS A 237 6.00 5.17 6.77
CA HIS A 237 5.80 5.25 5.32
C HIS A 237 5.95 3.88 4.64
N PRO A 238 5.13 2.88 5.01
CA PRO A 238 5.22 1.54 4.43
C PRO A 238 4.81 1.48 2.96
N ASP A 239 3.83 2.28 2.54
CA ASP A 239 3.24 2.21 1.20
C ASP A 239 4.22 2.68 0.13
N SER A 240 4.87 3.82 0.37
CA SER A 240 5.94 4.30 -0.52
C SER A 240 7.13 3.34 -0.57
N LEU A 241 7.45 2.65 0.56
CA LEU A 241 8.43 1.57 0.57
C LEU A 241 7.95 0.38 -0.27
N THR A 242 6.68 0.00 -0.16
CA THR A 242 6.11 -1.12 -0.93
C THR A 242 6.20 -0.87 -2.43
N ALA A 243 5.82 0.33 -2.87
CA ALA A 243 5.96 0.75 -4.26
C ALA A 243 7.43 0.76 -4.72
N LEU A 244 8.34 1.26 -3.88
CA LEU A 244 9.77 1.29 -4.18
C LEU A 244 10.36 -0.13 -4.29
N LEU A 245 10.04 -1.05 -3.39
CA LEU A 245 10.52 -2.43 -3.41
C LEU A 245 9.98 -3.21 -4.63
N ALA A 246 8.79 -2.85 -5.12
CA ALA A 246 8.28 -3.38 -6.37
C ALA A 246 9.10 -2.91 -7.59
N ILE A 247 9.86 -1.84 -7.50
CA ILE A 247 10.70 -1.28 -8.56
C ILE A 247 12.17 -1.68 -8.35
N ASP A 248 12.66 -1.57 -7.12
CA ASP A 248 14.05 -1.80 -6.76
C ASP A 248 14.17 -2.66 -5.49
N PRO A 249 14.28 -3.98 -5.61
CA PRO A 249 14.40 -4.87 -4.46
C PRO A 249 15.75 -4.73 -3.71
N SER A 250 16.71 -3.96 -4.23
CA SER A 250 18.02 -3.77 -3.58
C SER A 250 17.98 -2.95 -2.29
N TYR A 251 16.82 -2.38 -1.94
CA TYR A 251 16.60 -1.75 -0.64
C TYR A 251 16.41 -2.77 0.50
N ALA A 252 16.03 -4.01 0.18
CA ALA A 252 15.92 -5.08 1.17
C ALA A 252 17.31 -5.54 1.62
N LEU A 253 17.56 -5.52 2.94
CA LEU A 253 18.78 -6.04 3.56
C LEU A 253 18.61 -7.48 4.06
N ALA A 254 17.41 -7.83 4.52
CA ALA A 254 17.07 -9.18 4.95
C ALA A 254 15.65 -9.55 4.52
N THR A 255 15.47 -10.82 4.18
CA THR A 255 14.18 -11.39 3.80
C THR A 255 14.02 -12.79 4.39
N GLY A 256 12.80 -13.18 4.72
CA GLY A 256 12.45 -14.51 5.17
C GLY A 256 11.34 -15.12 4.32
N ARG A 257 11.31 -16.45 4.20
CA ARG A 257 10.22 -17.17 3.55
C ARG A 257 9.27 -17.75 4.59
N TYR A 258 7.99 -17.48 4.42
CA TYR A 258 6.96 -17.85 5.38
C TYR A 258 5.76 -18.50 4.70
N ARG A 259 5.08 -19.39 5.42
CA ARG A 259 3.68 -19.68 5.16
C ARG A 259 2.88 -18.63 5.92
N VAL A 260 2.20 -17.77 5.18
CA VAL A 260 1.33 -16.72 5.73
C VAL A 260 -0.11 -17.22 5.69
N GLU A 261 -0.78 -17.18 6.83
CA GLU A 261 -2.18 -17.49 7.00
C GLU A 261 -2.86 -16.37 7.78
N VAL A 262 -4.16 -16.15 7.52
CA VAL A 262 -4.94 -15.05 8.10
C VAL A 262 -6.02 -15.61 9.02
N GLU A 263 -6.10 -15.07 10.23
CA GLU A 263 -7.17 -15.42 11.18
C GLU A 263 -8.45 -14.63 10.85
N THR A 264 -9.49 -15.34 10.44
CA THR A 264 -10.76 -14.73 10.02
C THR A 264 -11.89 -14.89 11.04
N GLN A 265 -11.78 -15.80 12.03
CA GLN A 265 -12.88 -16.19 12.91
C GLN A 265 -12.72 -15.74 14.37
N GLY A 266 -11.48 -15.53 14.82
CA GLY A 266 -11.19 -15.26 16.24
C GLY A 266 -11.73 -13.91 16.69
N GLU A 267 -12.43 -13.86 17.81
CA GLU A 267 -12.98 -12.61 18.36
C GLU A 267 -11.89 -11.58 18.69
N LEU A 268 -10.75 -12.03 19.25
CA LEU A 268 -9.64 -11.15 19.64
C LEU A 268 -8.51 -11.08 18.59
N THR A 269 -8.51 -12.03 17.65
CA THR A 269 -7.38 -12.23 16.72
C THR A 269 -7.78 -12.12 15.25
N ARG A 270 -9.02 -11.71 14.96
CA ARG A 270 -9.46 -11.44 13.58
C ARG A 270 -8.50 -10.49 12.89
N GLY A 271 -8.08 -10.82 11.68
CA GLY A 271 -7.12 -10.04 10.89
C GLY A 271 -5.67 -10.23 11.32
N ALA A 272 -5.39 -11.06 12.34
CA ALA A 272 -4.02 -11.43 12.66
C ALA A 272 -3.42 -12.29 11.55
N THR A 273 -2.16 -12.01 11.20
CA THR A 273 -1.39 -12.80 10.25
C THR A 273 -0.44 -13.73 10.98
N VAL A 274 -0.44 -14.99 10.59
CA VAL A 274 0.46 -16.01 11.14
C VAL A 274 1.57 -16.27 10.13
N PHE A 275 2.80 -15.90 10.47
CA PHE A 275 3.99 -16.14 9.66
C PHE A 275 4.72 -17.39 10.15
N ASP A 276 4.38 -18.58 9.58
CA ASP A 276 5.08 -19.83 9.94
C ASP A 276 6.38 -19.98 9.17
N TRP A 277 7.48 -19.69 9.85
CA TRP A 277 8.86 -19.84 9.34
C TRP A 277 9.32 -21.31 9.27
N ARG A 278 8.58 -22.24 9.89
CA ARG A 278 8.91 -23.69 9.92
C ARG A 278 8.25 -24.45 8.78
N SER A 279 7.31 -23.81 8.07
CA SER A 279 6.57 -24.47 6.98
C SER A 279 7.49 -24.89 5.84
N SER A 280 7.31 -26.10 5.34
CA SER A 280 8.00 -26.60 4.13
C SER A 280 7.36 -26.06 2.83
N THR A 281 6.22 -25.39 2.91
CA THR A 281 5.46 -24.84 1.77
C THR A 281 5.19 -23.35 1.96
N PRO A 282 6.24 -22.51 1.97
CA PRO A 282 6.05 -21.07 2.10
C PRO A 282 5.29 -20.51 0.89
N ASN A 283 4.39 -19.55 1.12
CA ASN A 283 3.61 -18.87 0.10
C ASN A 283 3.96 -17.38 -0.04
N ALA A 284 4.84 -16.85 0.80
CA ALA A 284 5.28 -15.46 0.74
C ALA A 284 6.73 -15.29 1.17
N THR A 285 7.34 -14.21 0.68
CA THR A 285 8.61 -13.65 1.16
C THR A 285 8.31 -12.37 1.92
N ALA A 286 8.66 -12.30 3.20
CA ALA A 286 8.56 -11.06 3.96
C ALA A 286 9.89 -10.31 3.94
N ILE A 287 9.81 -8.99 3.82
CA ILE A 287 10.97 -8.12 4.00
C ILE A 287 11.17 -7.92 5.50
N GLU A 288 12.32 -8.35 6.02
CA GLU A 288 12.61 -8.30 7.46
C GLU A 288 13.37 -7.03 7.87
N SER A 289 14.15 -6.47 6.95
CA SER A 289 14.83 -5.18 7.17
C SER A 289 15.19 -4.50 5.85
N ILE A 290 15.30 -3.17 5.90
CA ILE A 290 15.76 -2.33 4.81
C ILE A 290 16.85 -1.35 5.30
N ASP A 291 17.52 -0.70 4.35
CA ASP A 291 18.31 0.49 4.62
C ASP A 291 17.39 1.72 4.74
N GLY A 292 16.93 2.02 5.96
CA GLY A 292 15.98 3.10 6.23
C GLY A 292 16.54 4.49 5.94
N ASP A 293 17.87 4.71 6.05
CA ASP A 293 18.48 5.97 5.67
C ASP A 293 18.50 6.15 4.15
N ARG A 294 18.84 5.12 3.41
CA ARG A 294 18.77 5.11 1.95
C ARG A 294 17.33 5.31 1.45
N PHE A 295 16.35 4.70 2.11
CA PHE A 295 14.94 4.91 1.80
C PHE A 295 14.52 6.37 2.03
N PHE A 296 14.92 6.97 3.16
CA PHE A 296 14.65 8.38 3.42
C PHE A 296 15.30 9.30 2.38
N GLU A 297 16.56 9.07 1.99
CA GLU A 297 17.23 9.83 0.93
C GLU A 297 16.48 9.72 -0.42
N TYR A 298 15.92 8.55 -0.71
CA TYR A 298 15.06 8.37 -1.88
C TYR A 298 13.80 9.26 -1.81
N LEU A 299 13.11 9.32 -0.65
CA LEU A 299 11.95 10.21 -0.48
C LEU A 299 12.34 11.68 -0.67
N VAL A 300 13.49 12.11 -0.13
CA VAL A 300 14.01 13.48 -0.32
C VAL A 300 14.23 13.78 -1.81
N GLN A 301 14.81 12.85 -2.58
CA GLN A 301 15.01 13.01 -4.03
C GLN A 301 13.70 13.03 -4.81
N LEU A 302 12.73 12.20 -4.41
CA LEU A 302 11.41 12.12 -5.05
C LEU A 302 10.62 13.44 -4.90
N LEU A 303 10.76 14.09 -3.75
CA LEU A 303 10.00 15.29 -3.37
C LEU A 303 10.75 16.61 -3.74
N GLY A 304 11.99 16.54 -4.14
CA GLY A 304 12.83 17.66 -4.58
C GLY A 304 12.68 17.95 -6.05
#